data_bd395edf274eb1a5f37faee9f24ca4bc
#
_entry.id   bd395edf274eb1a5f37faee9f24ca4bc
#
_cell.length_a   1.000
_cell.length_b   1.000
_cell.length_c   1.000
_cell.angle_alpha   90.00
_cell.angle_beta   90.00
_cell.angle_gamma   90.00
#
_symmetry.space_group_name_H-M   'P 1'
#
loop_
_entity.id
_entity.type
_entity.pdbx_description
1 polymer ?
#
loop_
_entity_poly.entity_id
_entity_poly.type
_entity_poly.pdbx_seq_one_letter_code
_entity_poly.pdbx_strand_id
1 'polypeptide(L)'
;VERAKGWLNVTDGKRGVGVGIKNFMKEYPKGIEVDPANGTLLGSVWPKENGPMNFARHNTEPDGGMLGNFAQGITKTTEFVYYFHNNDAMDKVGKKMDYIIENPVAHATPEWYTQSKAYGNMAPFSSKHPEFENALQYKYQWWAYNQKHEPWYGIFNYGDGKSYYFNGKWVQWTNNEPTVDFMLWTNFMRTGDPKYYNLAQAMSRHTMDVDNIHWPRKRTYYGEINDAIDFWNYEDEPESTPYLGIGRRHANEHWNALLSAHVWIQGWIADYYLAADHRALEVAKMTGDTYINRIWGEHDLRGRRLYLSVLNLVELYDATKLKKYKDELDERVNIMLELQERQGGNLLLDRYGYSQTYVA
;
A
#
# COMPACT_ATOMS: atom_id res chain seq x y z
N VAL A 1 6.59 -21.86 -20.87
CA VAL A 1 7.38 -22.02 -19.64
C VAL A 1 6.39 -22.11 -18.50
N GLU A 2 6.33 -23.27 -17.82
CA GLU A 2 5.54 -23.40 -16.60
C GLU A 2 6.12 -22.45 -15.53
N ARG A 3 5.24 -21.71 -14.88
CA ARG A 3 5.64 -20.82 -13.79
C ARG A 3 5.74 -21.63 -12.50
N ALA A 4 6.77 -21.41 -11.71
CA ALA A 4 6.92 -22.03 -10.40
C ALA A 4 5.72 -21.67 -9.51
N LYS A 5 5.16 -22.66 -8.83
CA LYS A 5 4.00 -22.47 -7.93
C LYS A 5 4.36 -21.73 -6.64
N GLY A 6 5.64 -21.54 -6.35
CA GLY A 6 6.12 -20.85 -5.16
C GLY A 6 6.13 -21.71 -3.91
N TRP A 7 6.15 -23.01 -4.07
CA TRP A 7 6.32 -23.95 -2.96
C TRP A 7 7.12 -25.18 -3.40
N LEU A 8 7.67 -25.88 -2.41
CA LEU A 8 8.26 -27.19 -2.56
C LEU A 8 7.94 -28.07 -1.35
N ASN A 9 8.16 -29.37 -1.48
CA ASN A 9 8.01 -30.34 -0.42
C ASN A 9 9.26 -31.18 -0.25
N VAL A 10 9.63 -31.43 1.01
CA VAL A 10 10.73 -32.33 1.38
C VAL A 10 10.18 -33.40 2.31
N THR A 11 10.60 -34.67 2.12
CA THR A 11 10.21 -35.79 2.96
C THR A 11 11.37 -36.79 3.14
N ASP A 12 11.46 -37.39 4.33
CA ASP A 12 12.34 -38.51 4.65
C ASP A 12 11.65 -39.86 4.48
N GLY A 13 10.44 -39.89 3.93
CA GLY A 13 9.60 -41.08 3.80
C GLY A 13 8.76 -41.39 5.03
N LYS A 14 8.91 -40.68 6.14
CA LYS A 14 8.11 -40.80 7.36
C LYS A 14 7.44 -39.48 7.73
N ARG A 15 8.14 -38.37 7.55
CA ARG A 15 7.67 -37.04 7.83
C ARG A 15 8.04 -36.16 6.65
N GLY A 16 7.30 -35.07 6.47
CA GLY A 16 7.60 -34.10 5.44
C GLY A 16 7.20 -32.71 5.85
N VAL A 17 7.74 -31.75 5.12
CA VAL A 17 7.38 -30.34 5.22
C VAL A 17 7.23 -29.73 3.83
N GLY A 18 6.04 -29.20 3.57
CA GLY A 18 5.81 -28.28 2.45
C GLY A 18 6.14 -26.86 2.89
N VAL A 19 6.91 -26.15 2.09
CA VAL A 19 7.26 -24.74 2.31
C VAL A 19 6.84 -23.94 1.12
N GLY A 20 6.17 -22.82 1.35
CA GLY A 20 5.74 -21.91 0.30
C GLY A 20 5.96 -20.45 0.66
N ILE A 21 6.04 -19.61 -0.37
CA ILE A 21 6.08 -18.15 -0.25
C ILE A 21 4.90 -17.59 -1.04
N LYS A 22 4.06 -16.82 -0.35
CA LYS A 22 2.91 -16.18 -0.98
C LYS A 22 3.37 -15.16 -2.02
N ASN A 23 2.61 -15.02 -3.10
CA ASN A 23 2.92 -14.13 -4.22
C ASN A 23 4.31 -14.37 -4.85
N PHE A 24 4.85 -15.59 -4.76
CA PHE A 24 6.20 -15.94 -5.18
C PHE A 24 6.60 -15.35 -6.55
N MET A 25 5.77 -15.57 -7.56
CA MET A 25 6.03 -15.09 -8.91
C MET A 25 5.68 -13.61 -9.12
N LYS A 26 4.74 -13.08 -8.33
CA LYS A 26 4.31 -11.69 -8.47
C LYS A 26 5.27 -10.71 -7.79
N GLU A 27 5.92 -11.18 -6.73
CA GLU A 27 6.87 -10.40 -5.93
C GLU A 27 8.31 -10.91 -6.11
N TYR A 28 8.69 -11.27 -7.35
CA TYR A 28 10.06 -11.70 -7.62
C TYR A 28 11.08 -10.58 -7.30
N PRO A 29 12.35 -10.93 -7.06
CA PRO A 29 12.91 -12.28 -6.97
C PRO A 29 12.68 -12.88 -5.58
N LYS A 30 12.28 -14.14 -5.55
CA LYS A 30 12.19 -14.95 -4.34
C LYS A 30 12.76 -16.33 -4.61
N GLY A 31 13.25 -17.03 -3.60
CA GLY A 31 13.86 -18.35 -3.75
C GLY A 31 13.38 -19.33 -2.69
N ILE A 32 13.30 -20.60 -3.06
CA ILE A 32 13.15 -21.72 -2.12
C ILE A 32 14.16 -22.76 -2.54
N GLU A 33 15.07 -23.10 -1.64
CA GLU A 33 16.19 -24.01 -1.90
C GLU A 33 16.20 -25.14 -0.88
N VAL A 34 16.69 -26.29 -1.32
CA VAL A 34 16.92 -27.44 -0.47
C VAL A 34 18.37 -27.87 -0.58
N ASP A 35 19.04 -28.02 0.55
CA ASP A 35 20.34 -28.70 0.64
C ASP A 35 20.15 -30.04 1.34
N PRO A 36 20.04 -31.14 0.56
CA PRO A 36 19.83 -32.46 1.15
C PRO A 36 21.02 -32.95 1.99
N ALA A 37 22.24 -32.46 1.71
CA ALA A 37 23.44 -32.88 2.43
C ALA A 37 23.44 -32.39 3.88
N ASN A 38 22.90 -31.18 4.10
CA ASN A 38 22.81 -30.55 5.41
C ASN A 38 21.41 -30.62 6.02
N GLY A 39 20.42 -31.15 5.30
CA GLY A 39 19.03 -31.15 5.71
C GLY A 39 18.42 -29.74 5.84
N THR A 40 18.96 -28.79 5.09
CA THR A 40 18.54 -27.37 5.17
C THR A 40 17.49 -27.07 4.12
N LEU A 41 16.46 -26.34 4.54
CA LEU A 41 15.43 -25.76 3.70
C LEU A 41 15.50 -24.23 3.86
N LEU A 42 15.79 -23.54 2.78
CA LEU A 42 15.98 -22.07 2.76
C LEU A 42 14.90 -21.40 1.95
N GLY A 43 14.17 -20.49 2.58
CA GLY A 43 13.29 -19.53 1.89
C GLY A 43 13.95 -18.15 1.84
N SER A 44 14.13 -17.60 0.63
CA SER A 44 14.80 -16.34 0.40
C SER A 44 13.83 -15.27 -0.09
N VAL A 45 13.76 -14.16 0.63
CA VAL A 45 13.03 -12.95 0.18
C VAL A 45 13.79 -12.26 -0.95
N TRP A 46 15.12 -12.29 -0.87
CA TRP A 46 16.02 -11.78 -1.91
C TRP A 46 17.17 -12.78 -2.08
N PRO A 47 17.09 -13.69 -3.07
CA PRO A 47 18.14 -14.68 -3.31
C PRO A 47 19.50 -14.02 -3.61
N LYS A 48 20.56 -14.63 -3.11
CA LYS A 48 21.95 -14.14 -3.27
C LYS A 48 22.40 -13.99 -4.73
N GLU A 49 21.82 -14.78 -5.63
CA GLU A 49 22.09 -14.77 -7.07
C GLU A 49 21.71 -13.43 -7.73
N ASN A 50 20.84 -12.66 -7.11
CA ASN A 50 20.45 -11.33 -7.59
C ASN A 50 21.47 -10.24 -7.23
N GLY A 51 22.48 -10.57 -6.44
CA GLY A 51 23.46 -9.61 -5.95
C GLY A 51 22.87 -8.60 -4.96
N PRO A 52 23.61 -7.52 -4.65
CA PRO A 52 23.12 -6.48 -3.76
C PRO A 52 21.89 -5.78 -4.31
N MET A 53 20.92 -5.49 -3.43
CA MET A 53 19.76 -4.68 -3.77
C MET A 53 20.22 -3.26 -4.09
N ASN A 54 19.98 -2.80 -5.31
CA ASN A 54 20.47 -1.52 -5.81
C ASN A 54 19.37 -0.66 -6.40
N PHE A 55 18.96 0.34 -5.66
CA PHE A 55 17.94 1.31 -6.07
C PHE A 55 18.44 2.35 -7.09
N ALA A 56 19.76 2.48 -7.27
CA ALA A 56 20.36 3.43 -8.23
C ALA A 56 19.93 3.18 -9.68
N ARG A 57 19.69 1.92 -10.04
CA ARG A 57 19.35 1.53 -11.41
C ARG A 57 17.94 1.92 -11.83
N HIS A 58 17.12 2.32 -10.90
CA HIS A 58 15.70 2.58 -11.13
C HIS A 58 15.37 4.08 -11.14
N ASN A 59 16.38 4.92 -10.97
CA ASN A 59 16.20 6.35 -11.11
C ASN A 59 16.38 6.76 -12.56
N THR A 60 15.26 6.98 -13.26
CA THR A 60 15.22 7.31 -14.70
C THR A 60 15.01 8.81 -14.96
N GLU A 61 15.08 9.65 -13.94
CA GLU A 61 15.01 11.08 -14.10
C GLU A 61 16.18 11.59 -14.95
N PRO A 62 15.92 12.39 -16.02
CA PRO A 62 16.96 12.88 -16.91
C PRO A 62 18.04 13.72 -16.20
N ASP A 63 17.72 14.34 -15.10
CA ASP A 63 18.55 15.18 -14.24
C ASP A 63 19.13 14.46 -13.03
N GLY A 64 19.07 13.13 -13.04
CA GLY A 64 19.59 12.29 -11.95
C GLY A 64 18.63 12.14 -10.77
N GLY A 65 17.42 12.70 -10.88
CA GLY A 65 16.39 12.71 -9.84
C GLY A 65 16.87 13.38 -8.55
N MET A 66 16.12 14.29 -8.04
CA MET A 66 16.49 15.06 -6.85
C MET A 66 16.81 14.20 -5.62
N LEU A 67 16.38 12.95 -5.61
CA LEU A 67 16.53 12.04 -4.47
C LEU A 67 17.50 10.87 -4.72
N GLY A 68 18.07 10.75 -5.90
CA GLY A 68 19.03 9.67 -6.21
C GLY A 68 18.50 8.29 -5.81
N ASN A 69 19.29 7.53 -5.09
CA ASN A 69 19.02 6.16 -4.67
C ASN A 69 18.24 6.06 -3.35
N PHE A 70 17.20 6.82 -3.22
CA PHE A 70 16.52 7.00 -1.95
C PHE A 70 15.51 5.87 -1.66
N ALA A 71 15.96 4.88 -0.92
CA ALA A 71 15.14 3.76 -0.43
C ALA A 71 14.85 3.83 1.08
N GLN A 72 14.95 5.01 1.67
CA GLN A 72 14.81 5.17 3.11
C GLN A 72 13.46 4.67 3.61
N GLY A 73 13.52 3.83 4.64
CA GLY A 73 12.36 3.38 5.38
C GLY A 73 11.43 2.43 4.63
N ILE A 74 11.80 1.96 3.43
CA ILE A 74 11.05 0.91 2.75
C ILE A 74 11.09 -0.36 3.58
N THR A 75 9.94 -1.01 3.69
CA THR A 75 9.81 -2.36 4.21
C THR A 75 9.21 -3.29 3.17
N LYS A 76 9.20 -4.57 3.46
CA LYS A 76 8.47 -5.56 2.68
C LYS A 76 7.98 -6.69 3.55
N THR A 77 6.67 -6.83 3.62
CA THR A 77 6.00 -7.95 4.25
C THR A 77 6.04 -9.17 3.32
N THR A 78 6.53 -10.30 3.81
CA THR A 78 6.55 -11.56 3.09
C THR A 78 5.95 -12.66 3.96
N GLU A 79 5.00 -13.41 3.41
CA GLU A 79 4.37 -14.53 4.10
C GLU A 79 5.00 -15.85 3.65
N PHE A 80 5.51 -16.60 4.63
CA PHE A 80 5.96 -17.97 4.48
C PHE A 80 4.90 -18.91 5.03
N VAL A 81 4.68 -20.01 4.32
CA VAL A 81 3.70 -21.04 4.67
C VAL A 81 4.43 -22.36 4.89
N TYR A 82 4.11 -23.04 6.00
CA TYR A 82 4.65 -24.33 6.31
C TYR A 82 3.50 -25.35 6.49
N TYR A 83 3.64 -26.50 5.84
CA TYR A 83 2.72 -27.62 6.00
C TYR A 83 3.50 -28.85 6.46
N PHE A 84 3.41 -29.18 7.74
CA PHE A 84 4.03 -30.38 8.31
C PHE A 84 3.09 -31.57 8.14
N HIS A 85 3.63 -32.73 7.70
CA HIS A 85 2.83 -33.91 7.43
C HIS A 85 3.57 -35.22 7.70
N ASN A 86 2.82 -36.30 7.88
CA ASN A 86 3.32 -37.65 8.09
C ASN A 86 3.39 -38.41 6.76
N ASN A 87 4.33 -38.00 5.88
CA ASN A 87 4.55 -38.58 4.56
C ASN A 87 3.26 -38.62 3.70
N ASP A 88 2.51 -37.52 3.70
CA ASP A 88 1.33 -37.41 2.84
C ASP A 88 1.70 -37.59 1.37
N ALA A 89 0.82 -38.15 0.58
CA ALA A 89 1.00 -38.29 -0.86
C ALA A 89 1.16 -36.90 -1.53
N MET A 90 2.02 -36.81 -2.54
CA MET A 90 2.41 -35.54 -3.18
C MET A 90 1.23 -34.75 -3.74
N ASP A 91 0.21 -35.44 -4.26
CA ASP A 91 -1.01 -34.79 -4.74
C ASP A 91 -1.81 -34.10 -3.62
N LYS A 92 -1.84 -34.72 -2.42
CA LYS A 92 -2.45 -34.14 -1.23
C LYS A 92 -1.66 -32.95 -0.72
N VAL A 93 -0.33 -33.06 -0.67
CA VAL A 93 0.56 -31.95 -0.31
C VAL A 93 0.35 -30.79 -1.28
N GLY A 94 0.36 -31.07 -2.59
CA GLY A 94 0.17 -30.07 -3.63
C GLY A 94 -1.14 -29.31 -3.49
N LYS A 95 -2.26 -30.01 -3.31
CA LYS A 95 -3.57 -29.37 -3.09
C LYS A 95 -3.60 -28.50 -1.84
N LYS A 96 -2.95 -28.96 -0.74
CA LYS A 96 -2.86 -28.19 0.50
C LYS A 96 -2.03 -26.94 0.33
N MET A 97 -0.85 -27.06 -0.29
CA MET A 97 0.03 -25.92 -0.52
C MET A 97 -0.60 -24.88 -1.45
N ASP A 98 -1.17 -25.32 -2.56
CA ASP A 98 -1.89 -24.43 -3.48
C ASP A 98 -3.03 -23.70 -2.76
N TYR A 99 -3.84 -24.41 -1.97
CA TYR A 99 -4.94 -23.82 -1.19
C TYR A 99 -4.46 -22.78 -0.16
N ILE A 100 -3.41 -23.08 0.60
CA ILE A 100 -2.92 -22.18 1.65
C ILE A 100 -2.27 -20.93 1.03
N ILE A 101 -1.53 -21.09 -0.09
CA ILE A 101 -0.86 -19.98 -0.78
C ILE A 101 -1.88 -19.04 -1.46
N GLU A 102 -2.96 -19.59 -2.00
CA GLU A 102 -4.03 -18.83 -2.65
C GLU A 102 -4.89 -18.02 -1.68
N ASN A 103 -4.75 -18.26 -0.38
CA ASN A 103 -5.42 -17.54 0.67
C ASN A 103 -6.97 -17.70 0.67
N PRO A 104 -7.52 -18.66 1.39
CA PRO A 104 -8.97 -18.76 1.54
C PRO A 104 -9.51 -17.47 2.16
N VAL A 105 -10.46 -16.84 1.49
CA VAL A 105 -11.09 -15.61 1.95
C VAL A 105 -12.41 -15.96 2.64
N ALA A 106 -12.46 -15.71 3.95
CA ALA A 106 -13.72 -15.75 4.69
C ALA A 106 -14.36 -14.35 4.64
N HIS A 107 -15.61 -14.29 4.23
CA HIS A 107 -16.29 -13.01 4.14
C HIS A 107 -17.80 -13.13 4.43
N ALA A 108 -18.42 -12.02 4.82
CA ALA A 108 -19.86 -11.90 4.94
C ALA A 108 -20.51 -11.77 3.54
N THR A 109 -21.84 -11.84 3.48
CA THR A 109 -22.54 -11.57 2.21
C THR A 109 -22.53 -10.08 1.85
N PRO A 110 -22.64 -9.73 0.57
CA PRO A 110 -22.74 -8.34 0.14
C PRO A 110 -23.88 -7.57 0.82
N GLU A 111 -25.00 -8.22 1.07
CA GLU A 111 -26.15 -7.64 1.77
C GLU A 111 -25.78 -7.28 3.21
N TRP A 112 -25.03 -8.13 3.91
CA TRP A 112 -24.58 -7.85 5.26
C TRP A 112 -23.67 -6.60 5.30
N TYR A 113 -22.69 -6.53 4.42
CA TYR A 113 -21.79 -5.37 4.37
C TYR A 113 -22.54 -4.06 4.10
N THR A 114 -23.47 -4.08 3.16
CA THR A 114 -24.23 -2.88 2.79
C THR A 114 -25.25 -2.47 3.86
N GLN A 115 -25.87 -3.43 4.54
CA GLN A 115 -26.83 -3.15 5.62
C GLN A 115 -26.13 -2.67 6.90
N SER A 116 -24.91 -3.10 7.16
CA SER A 116 -24.15 -2.67 8.34
C SER A 116 -23.88 -1.18 8.35
N LYS A 117 -23.75 -0.56 7.17
CA LYS A 117 -23.34 0.83 6.96
C LYS A 117 -21.98 1.18 7.58
N ALA A 118 -21.16 0.19 7.89
CA ALA A 118 -19.84 0.39 8.51
C ALA A 118 -18.91 1.26 7.64
N TYR A 119 -19.10 1.23 6.32
CA TYR A 119 -18.39 2.05 5.35
C TYR A 119 -19.32 3.05 4.64
N GLY A 120 -20.29 3.59 5.36
CA GLY A 120 -21.25 4.56 4.84
C GLY A 120 -22.37 3.93 4.00
N ASN A 121 -22.98 4.73 3.15
CA ASN A 121 -24.07 4.28 2.29
C ASN A 121 -23.50 3.62 1.03
N MET A 122 -23.50 2.32 1.02
CA MET A 122 -23.03 1.49 -0.07
C MET A 122 -24.17 0.58 -0.55
N ALA A 123 -24.30 0.38 -1.87
CA ALA A 123 -25.28 -0.54 -2.44
C ALA A 123 -24.58 -1.84 -2.90
N PRO A 124 -25.20 -3.01 -2.74
CA PRO A 124 -24.69 -4.25 -3.32
C PRO A 124 -24.69 -4.16 -4.84
N PHE A 125 -24.01 -5.09 -5.49
CA PHE A 125 -24.08 -5.23 -6.95
C PHE A 125 -25.53 -5.28 -7.43
N SER A 126 -25.82 -4.56 -8.51
CA SER A 126 -27.18 -4.52 -9.07
C SER A 126 -27.17 -4.57 -10.59
N SER A 127 -27.78 -5.61 -11.14
CA SER A 127 -28.01 -5.71 -12.59
C SER A 127 -28.96 -4.64 -13.15
N LYS A 128 -29.62 -3.85 -12.29
CA LYS A 128 -30.45 -2.72 -12.71
C LYS A 128 -29.65 -1.50 -13.18
N HIS A 129 -28.35 -1.47 -12.87
CA HIS A 129 -27.45 -0.37 -13.24
C HIS A 129 -26.22 -0.91 -13.98
N PRO A 130 -26.40 -1.56 -15.13
CA PRO A 130 -25.34 -2.31 -15.81
C PRO A 130 -24.18 -1.40 -16.26
N GLU A 131 -24.44 -0.17 -16.65
CA GLU A 131 -23.42 0.77 -17.09
C GLU A 131 -22.45 1.13 -15.95
N PHE A 132 -22.99 1.37 -14.76
CA PHE A 132 -22.19 1.63 -13.56
C PHE A 132 -21.35 0.41 -13.15
N GLU A 133 -21.99 -0.76 -13.09
CA GLU A 133 -21.29 -1.99 -12.72
C GLU A 133 -20.22 -2.38 -13.76
N ASN A 134 -20.50 -2.18 -15.04
CA ASN A 134 -19.50 -2.40 -16.10
C ASN A 134 -18.31 -1.42 -15.99
N ALA A 135 -18.57 -0.16 -15.63
CA ALA A 135 -17.49 0.82 -15.43
C ALA A 135 -16.56 0.43 -14.27
N LEU A 136 -17.13 -0.06 -13.16
CA LEU A 136 -16.34 -0.56 -12.02
C LEU A 136 -15.55 -1.82 -12.39
N GLN A 137 -16.18 -2.73 -13.11
CA GLN A 137 -15.53 -3.94 -13.59
C GLN A 137 -14.40 -3.62 -14.60
N TYR A 138 -14.60 -2.65 -15.49
CA TYR A 138 -13.60 -2.20 -16.42
C TYR A 138 -12.36 -1.64 -15.72
N LYS A 139 -12.54 -0.83 -14.67
CA LYS A 139 -11.41 -0.34 -13.86
C LYS A 139 -10.58 -1.49 -13.29
N TYR A 140 -11.24 -2.49 -12.70
CA TYR A 140 -10.53 -3.68 -12.23
C TYR A 140 -9.81 -4.43 -13.35
N GLN A 141 -10.49 -4.65 -14.49
CA GLN A 141 -9.89 -5.34 -15.64
C GLN A 141 -8.68 -4.61 -16.18
N TRP A 142 -8.73 -3.29 -16.22
CA TRP A 142 -7.59 -2.45 -16.63
C TRP A 142 -6.37 -2.68 -15.73
N TRP A 143 -6.56 -2.67 -14.41
CA TRP A 143 -5.49 -2.96 -13.45
C TRP A 143 -4.95 -4.36 -13.62
N ALA A 144 -5.80 -5.37 -13.62
CA ALA A 144 -5.42 -6.77 -13.73
C ALA A 144 -4.71 -7.07 -15.07
N TYR A 145 -5.15 -6.44 -16.16
CA TYR A 145 -4.52 -6.59 -17.48
C TYR A 145 -3.12 -5.97 -17.48
N ASN A 146 -2.99 -4.73 -17.08
CA ASN A 146 -1.71 -4.02 -17.13
C ASN A 146 -0.70 -4.64 -16.15
N GLN A 147 -1.12 -5.03 -14.95
CA GLN A 147 -0.26 -5.71 -13.99
C GLN A 147 0.34 -7.00 -14.57
N LYS A 148 -0.39 -7.69 -15.44
CA LYS A 148 0.06 -8.93 -16.07
C LYS A 148 0.97 -8.69 -17.29
N HIS A 149 0.77 -7.62 -18.04
CA HIS A 149 1.41 -7.37 -19.33
C HIS A 149 2.51 -6.31 -19.28
N GLU A 150 2.49 -5.46 -18.27
CA GLU A 150 3.51 -4.47 -17.98
C GLU A 150 4.41 -4.95 -16.84
N PRO A 151 5.60 -4.37 -16.60
CA PRO A 151 6.48 -4.77 -15.51
C PRO A 151 6.00 -4.26 -14.14
N TRP A 152 4.74 -4.58 -13.77
CA TRP A 152 4.15 -4.23 -12.47
C TRP A 152 4.33 -5.33 -11.42
N TYR A 153 4.96 -6.44 -11.80
CA TYR A 153 5.40 -7.45 -10.85
C TYR A 153 6.81 -7.14 -10.35
N GLY A 154 7.12 -7.58 -9.16
CA GLY A 154 8.39 -7.38 -8.50
C GLY A 154 8.21 -7.12 -7.01
N ILE A 155 9.26 -7.34 -6.23
CA ILE A 155 9.20 -7.27 -4.76
C ILE A 155 8.72 -5.90 -4.24
N PHE A 156 9.05 -4.82 -4.96
CA PHE A 156 8.64 -3.46 -4.60
C PHE A 156 7.59 -2.86 -5.55
N ASN A 157 7.14 -3.62 -6.55
CA ASN A 157 6.20 -3.10 -7.56
C ASN A 157 4.80 -3.69 -7.41
N TYR A 158 4.72 -4.96 -7.02
CA TYR A 158 3.45 -5.66 -6.96
C TYR A 158 2.50 -5.02 -5.95
N GLY A 159 1.32 -4.65 -6.43
CA GLY A 159 0.28 -3.95 -5.67
C GLY A 159 0.05 -2.52 -6.15
N ASP A 160 1.05 -1.84 -6.73
CA ASP A 160 0.85 -0.54 -7.35
C ASP A 160 0.68 -0.65 -8.87
N GLY A 161 0.37 0.45 -9.51
CA GLY A 161 0.19 0.57 -10.95
C GLY A 161 0.84 1.82 -11.50
N LYS A 162 1.13 1.80 -12.79
CA LYS A 162 1.72 2.94 -13.48
C LYS A 162 0.64 3.82 -14.10
N SER A 163 0.81 5.11 -13.96
CA SER A 163 0.07 6.13 -14.69
C SER A 163 0.98 6.87 -15.65
N TYR A 164 0.41 7.30 -16.77
CA TYR A 164 1.13 7.98 -17.83
C TYR A 164 0.65 9.42 -17.90
N TYR A 165 1.55 10.37 -17.60
CA TYR A 165 1.26 11.78 -17.70
C TYR A 165 1.85 12.38 -18.98
N PHE A 166 1.24 13.47 -19.48
CA PHE A 166 1.78 14.31 -20.53
C PHE A 166 2.26 13.56 -21.79
N ASN A 167 1.34 13.01 -22.55
CA ASN A 167 1.61 12.35 -23.83
C ASN A 167 2.45 11.05 -23.73
N GLY A 168 2.37 10.36 -22.61
CA GLY A 168 3.07 9.09 -22.41
C GLY A 168 4.59 9.24 -22.16
N LYS A 169 5.07 10.47 -22.02
CA LYS A 169 6.49 10.71 -21.72
C LYS A 169 6.86 10.56 -20.25
N TRP A 170 5.88 10.70 -19.38
CA TRP A 170 6.05 10.64 -17.94
C TRP A 170 5.33 9.44 -17.40
N VAL A 171 6.09 8.49 -16.87
CA VAL A 171 5.56 7.32 -16.19
C VAL A 171 5.81 7.47 -14.72
N GLN A 172 4.77 7.39 -13.90
CA GLN A 172 4.93 7.36 -12.46
C GLN A 172 4.06 6.26 -11.85
N TRP A 173 4.45 5.80 -10.72
CA TRP A 173 3.61 4.93 -9.91
C TRP A 173 2.47 5.72 -9.28
N THR A 174 1.29 5.11 -9.18
CA THR A 174 0.09 5.81 -8.72
C THR A 174 0.11 6.09 -7.22
N ASN A 175 0.85 5.28 -6.45
CA ASN A 175 0.88 5.37 -5.00
C ASN A 175 -0.54 5.40 -4.40
N ASN A 176 -1.42 4.58 -4.93
CA ASN A 176 -2.83 4.50 -4.50
C ASN A 176 -3.66 5.79 -4.72
N GLU A 177 -3.22 6.72 -5.56
CA GLU A 177 -3.96 7.98 -5.80
C GLU A 177 -5.13 7.76 -6.75
N PRO A 178 -6.36 8.18 -6.44
CA PRO A 178 -6.91 8.47 -5.12
C PRO A 178 -7.63 7.24 -4.52
N THR A 179 -7.10 6.65 -3.48
CA THR A 179 -7.73 5.54 -2.71
C THR A 179 -8.18 4.32 -3.53
N VAL A 180 -7.36 3.91 -4.49
CA VAL A 180 -7.72 2.80 -5.41
C VAL A 180 -7.92 1.48 -4.66
N ASP A 181 -7.11 1.23 -3.63
CA ASP A 181 -7.27 0.05 -2.77
C ASP A 181 -8.62 0.05 -2.05
N PHE A 182 -9.06 1.19 -1.53
CA PHE A 182 -10.37 1.30 -0.89
C PHE A 182 -11.53 1.11 -1.89
N MET A 183 -11.39 1.59 -3.12
CA MET A 183 -12.34 1.29 -4.19
C MET A 183 -12.44 -0.22 -4.44
N LEU A 184 -11.31 -0.93 -4.43
CA LEU A 184 -11.27 -2.38 -4.61
C LEU A 184 -11.89 -3.11 -3.41
N TRP A 185 -11.60 -2.70 -2.17
CA TRP A 185 -12.25 -3.20 -0.97
C TRP A 185 -13.76 -2.99 -1.00
N THR A 186 -14.21 -1.82 -1.43
CA THR A 186 -15.63 -1.51 -1.61
C THR A 186 -16.28 -2.45 -2.63
N ASN A 187 -15.62 -2.71 -3.76
CA ASN A 187 -16.16 -3.65 -4.75
C ASN A 187 -16.17 -5.10 -4.24
N PHE A 188 -15.19 -5.49 -3.43
CA PHE A 188 -15.24 -6.77 -2.75
C PHE A 188 -16.47 -6.88 -1.84
N MET A 189 -16.73 -5.90 -0.99
CA MET A 189 -17.90 -5.89 -0.11
C MET A 189 -19.22 -5.89 -0.88
N ARG A 190 -19.27 -5.22 -2.04
CA ARG A 190 -20.47 -5.13 -2.88
C ARG A 190 -20.77 -6.40 -3.66
N THR A 191 -19.77 -7.20 -3.99
CA THR A 191 -19.89 -8.33 -4.91
C THR A 191 -19.58 -9.68 -4.27
N GLY A 192 -18.79 -9.73 -3.20
CA GLY A 192 -18.23 -10.96 -2.64
C GLY A 192 -17.18 -11.64 -3.53
N ASP A 193 -16.74 -11.00 -4.61
CA ASP A 193 -15.81 -11.62 -5.57
C ASP A 193 -14.35 -11.50 -5.08
N PRO A 194 -13.66 -12.63 -4.81
CA PRO A 194 -12.29 -12.65 -4.28
C PRO A 194 -11.26 -11.93 -5.17
N LYS A 195 -11.52 -11.73 -6.45
CA LYS A 195 -10.59 -11.00 -7.32
C LYS A 195 -10.33 -9.57 -6.83
N TYR A 196 -11.37 -8.90 -6.32
CA TYR A 196 -11.23 -7.56 -5.74
C TYR A 196 -10.44 -7.59 -4.44
N TYR A 197 -10.72 -8.56 -3.56
CA TYR A 197 -9.97 -8.78 -2.32
C TYR A 197 -8.46 -8.93 -2.59
N ASN A 198 -8.09 -9.81 -3.51
CA ASN A 198 -6.68 -10.11 -3.78
C ASN A 198 -5.90 -8.88 -4.28
N LEU A 199 -6.52 -8.07 -5.13
CA LEU A 199 -5.87 -6.87 -5.65
C LEU A 199 -5.87 -5.74 -4.62
N ALA A 200 -6.97 -5.57 -3.87
CA ALA A 200 -7.06 -4.60 -2.78
C ALA A 200 -5.99 -4.84 -1.71
N GLN A 201 -5.87 -6.08 -1.25
CA GLN A 201 -4.86 -6.45 -0.24
C GLN A 201 -3.44 -6.24 -0.77
N ALA A 202 -3.17 -6.62 -2.02
CA ALA A 202 -1.87 -6.40 -2.63
C ALA A 202 -1.50 -4.91 -2.68
N MET A 203 -2.46 -4.04 -3.02
CA MET A 203 -2.27 -2.59 -3.08
C MET A 203 -2.13 -1.98 -1.69
N SER A 204 -2.99 -2.35 -0.74
CA SER A 204 -2.88 -1.89 0.66
C SER A 204 -1.51 -2.27 1.25
N ARG A 205 -1.05 -3.50 1.05
CA ARG A 205 0.27 -3.94 1.50
C ARG A 205 1.41 -3.21 0.81
N HIS A 206 1.30 -2.97 -0.49
CA HIS A 206 2.32 -2.19 -1.21
C HIS A 206 2.44 -0.79 -0.61
N THR A 207 1.34 -0.08 -0.46
CA THR A 207 1.35 1.29 0.04
C THR A 207 1.77 1.39 1.51
N MET A 208 1.41 0.42 2.33
CA MET A 208 1.93 0.31 3.69
C MET A 208 3.44 0.07 3.74
N ASP A 209 3.95 -0.82 2.91
CA ASP A 209 5.34 -1.27 2.99
C ASP A 209 6.30 -0.35 2.21
N VAL A 210 5.92 0.02 0.98
CA VAL A 210 6.81 0.70 0.04
C VAL A 210 6.59 2.21 0.03
N ASP A 211 5.32 2.64 0.12
CA ASP A 211 4.94 4.05 0.01
C ASP A 211 4.82 4.73 1.38
N ASN A 212 5.44 4.17 2.39
CA ASN A 212 5.48 4.70 3.74
C ASN A 212 6.88 4.59 4.33
N ILE A 213 7.22 5.44 5.30
CA ILE A 213 8.51 5.45 5.97
C ILE A 213 8.43 4.66 7.28
N HIS A 214 9.20 3.57 7.36
CA HIS A 214 9.26 2.71 8.55
C HIS A 214 10.56 2.80 9.33
N TRP A 215 11.59 3.42 8.74
CA TRP A 215 12.89 3.54 9.38
C TRP A 215 13.50 4.91 9.11
N PRO A 216 13.69 5.75 10.13
CA PRO A 216 14.28 7.07 9.95
C PRO A 216 15.78 6.97 9.68
N ARG A 217 16.32 7.97 9.01
CA ARG A 217 17.76 8.22 8.87
C ARG A 217 18.12 9.55 9.50
N LYS A 218 19.42 9.73 9.81
CA LYS A 218 19.96 11.01 10.24
C LYS A 218 19.79 12.15 9.23
N ARG A 219 19.72 11.81 7.93
CA ARG A 219 19.43 12.76 6.86
C ARG A 219 18.19 12.33 6.13
N THR A 220 17.21 13.19 6.09
CA THR A 220 15.99 13.00 5.32
C THR A 220 15.91 14.10 4.29
N TYR A 221 15.56 13.70 3.07
CA TYR A 221 15.42 14.60 1.96
C TYR A 221 13.94 14.90 1.74
N TYR A 222 13.62 16.17 1.72
CA TYR A 222 12.27 16.63 1.42
C TYR A 222 12.25 17.40 0.10
N GLY A 223 11.36 17.01 -0.80
CA GLY A 223 11.13 17.75 -2.04
C GLY A 223 9.64 17.81 -2.34
N GLU A 224 9.08 18.97 -2.45
CA GLU A 224 7.82 19.20 -3.13
C GLU A 224 8.03 19.66 -4.56
N ILE A 225 7.06 19.32 -5.41
CA ILE A 225 7.01 19.86 -6.76
C ILE A 225 7.01 21.38 -6.67
N ASN A 226 8.03 22.00 -7.22
CA ASN A 226 8.26 23.43 -7.29
C ASN A 226 8.73 24.15 -6.01
N ASP A 227 9.01 23.44 -4.93
CA ASP A 227 9.63 24.07 -3.77
C ASP A 227 11.12 23.73 -3.71
N ALA A 228 11.88 24.67 -3.15
CA ALA A 228 13.28 24.43 -2.90
C ALA A 228 13.47 23.18 -2.07
N ILE A 229 14.48 22.43 -2.42
CA ILE A 229 14.82 21.19 -1.75
C ILE A 229 15.42 21.57 -0.40
N ASP A 230 14.70 21.26 0.66
CA ASP A 230 15.24 21.41 2.00
C ASP A 230 15.89 20.11 2.47
N PHE A 231 17.19 20.16 2.70
CA PHE A 231 17.93 19.10 3.37
C PHE A 231 17.81 19.30 4.88
N TRP A 232 17.19 18.32 5.51
CA TRP A 232 17.05 18.35 6.96
C TRP A 232 18.09 17.43 7.60
N ASN A 233 18.86 18.00 8.48
CA ASN A 233 19.90 17.28 9.19
C ASN A 233 19.38 16.91 10.59
N TYR A 234 19.15 15.63 10.82
CA TYR A 234 18.67 15.11 12.11
C TYR A 234 19.76 14.35 12.84
N GLU A 235 20.91 14.96 12.97
CA GLU A 235 22.04 14.30 13.64
C GLU A 235 21.76 14.03 15.13
N ASP A 236 20.89 14.81 15.73
CA ASP A 236 20.56 14.79 17.17
C ASP A 236 19.17 14.22 17.48
N GLU A 237 18.39 13.78 16.48
CA GLU A 237 17.05 13.27 16.68
C GLU A 237 17.05 11.82 17.21
N PRO A 238 16.23 11.52 18.23
CA PRO A 238 16.09 10.16 18.75
C PRO A 238 15.48 9.21 17.72
N GLU A 239 15.61 7.90 17.93
CA GLU A 239 15.09 6.85 17.06
C GLU A 239 13.59 6.96 16.74
N SER A 240 12.82 7.63 17.58
CA SER A 240 11.41 7.96 17.37
C SER A 240 11.23 9.24 16.58
N THR A 241 11.77 9.35 15.39
CA THR A 241 11.65 10.56 14.60
C THR A 241 10.22 10.81 14.13
N PRO A 242 9.81 12.07 13.96
CA PRO A 242 8.47 12.43 13.50
C PRO A 242 8.16 12.00 12.06
N TYR A 243 9.12 11.39 11.35
CA TYR A 243 8.97 10.96 9.95
C TYR A 243 8.44 9.54 9.78
N LEU A 244 8.37 8.75 10.83
CA LEU A 244 7.75 7.43 10.75
C LEU A 244 6.29 7.56 10.36
N GLY A 245 5.87 6.82 9.34
CA GLY A 245 4.49 6.88 8.86
C GLY A 245 4.22 7.96 7.80
N ILE A 246 5.23 8.75 7.42
CA ILE A 246 5.05 9.69 6.34
C ILE A 246 5.01 8.97 5.00
N GLY A 247 4.14 9.44 4.12
CA GLY A 247 4.06 8.94 2.76
C GLY A 247 5.33 9.22 1.97
N ARG A 248 5.65 8.31 1.10
CA ARG A 248 6.70 8.45 0.11
C ARG A 248 6.20 8.02 -1.25
N ARG A 249 6.81 8.46 -2.30
CA ARG A 249 6.58 7.90 -3.61
C ARG A 249 7.40 6.63 -3.80
N HIS A 250 6.93 5.79 -4.69
CA HIS A 250 7.57 4.52 -5.03
C HIS A 250 9.07 4.69 -5.31
N ALA A 251 9.88 3.75 -4.82
CA ALA A 251 11.34 3.84 -4.87
C ALA A 251 11.95 3.69 -6.26
N ASN A 252 11.20 3.10 -7.18
CA ASN A 252 11.63 2.81 -8.54
C ASN A 252 11.01 3.81 -9.49
N GLU A 253 11.81 4.40 -10.37
CA GLU A 253 11.35 5.32 -11.39
C GLU A 253 10.79 6.63 -10.81
N HIS A 254 10.79 7.61 -11.61
CA HIS A 254 10.19 8.92 -11.54
C HIS A 254 9.48 9.25 -10.23
N TRP A 255 9.97 10.26 -9.55
CA TRP A 255 9.30 10.85 -8.41
C TRP A 255 9.47 10.14 -7.05
N ASN A 256 10.67 9.94 -6.68
CA ASN A 256 11.05 9.46 -5.37
C ASN A 256 11.06 10.62 -4.36
N ALA A 257 9.93 10.96 -3.75
CA ALA A 257 9.79 12.08 -2.81
C ALA A 257 9.06 11.67 -1.53
N LEU A 258 9.36 12.35 -0.43
CA LEU A 258 8.59 12.25 0.81
C LEU A 258 7.39 13.20 0.75
N LEU A 259 6.19 12.70 0.90
CA LEU A 259 4.98 13.48 0.73
C LEU A 259 3.94 13.17 1.78
N SER A 260 3.72 14.06 2.72
CA SER A 260 2.58 13.99 3.64
C SER A 260 1.23 14.11 2.90
N ALA A 261 1.25 14.62 1.68
CA ALA A 261 0.08 14.77 0.83
C ALA A 261 -0.22 13.56 -0.06
N HIS A 262 0.45 12.41 0.13
CA HIS A 262 0.24 11.18 -0.64
C HIS A 262 0.17 9.96 0.26
N VAL A 263 -0.77 9.99 1.19
CA VAL A 263 -1.09 8.85 2.05
C VAL A 263 -2.59 8.72 2.15
N TRP A 264 -3.09 7.54 1.89
CA TRP A 264 -4.51 7.19 2.02
C TRP A 264 -4.61 5.92 2.86
N ILE A 265 -5.21 6.01 4.04
CA ILE A 265 -5.30 4.88 4.98
C ILE A 265 -6.61 4.13 4.93
N GLN A 266 -7.58 4.56 4.11
CA GLN A 266 -8.92 3.96 4.04
C GLN A 266 -8.84 2.47 3.67
N GLY A 267 -8.03 2.13 2.68
CA GLY A 267 -7.80 0.74 2.30
C GLY A 267 -7.08 -0.06 3.38
N TRP A 268 -6.18 0.56 4.14
CA TRP A 268 -5.49 -0.11 5.26
C TRP A 268 -6.47 -0.42 6.41
N ILE A 269 -7.37 0.50 6.72
CA ILE A 269 -8.42 0.26 7.72
C ILE A 269 -9.38 -0.83 7.24
N ALA A 270 -9.70 -0.86 5.94
CA ALA A 270 -10.48 -1.95 5.36
C ALA A 270 -9.73 -3.30 5.42
N ASP A 271 -8.43 -3.34 5.13
CA ASP A 271 -7.58 -4.53 5.25
C ASP A 271 -7.55 -5.06 6.70
N TYR A 272 -7.42 -4.16 7.68
CA TYR A 272 -7.50 -4.53 9.10
C TYR A 272 -8.82 -5.22 9.45
N TYR A 273 -9.96 -4.69 9.01
CA TYR A 273 -11.26 -5.26 9.35
C TYR A 273 -11.64 -6.48 8.51
N LEU A 274 -11.32 -6.49 7.21
CA LEU A 274 -11.77 -7.52 6.27
C LEU A 274 -10.79 -8.69 6.13
N ALA A 275 -9.51 -8.44 6.34
CA ALA A 275 -8.45 -9.45 6.26
C ALA A 275 -7.77 -9.77 7.59
N ALA A 276 -8.16 -9.07 8.68
CA ALA A 276 -7.52 -9.17 10.00
C ALA A 276 -6.01 -8.84 9.97
N ASP A 277 -5.58 -7.96 9.06
CA ASP A 277 -4.20 -7.52 9.01
C ASP A 277 -3.94 -6.46 10.10
N HIS A 278 -3.46 -6.90 11.25
CA HIS A 278 -3.17 -6.00 12.39
C HIS A 278 -2.07 -4.97 12.07
N ARG A 279 -1.14 -5.31 11.18
CA ARG A 279 -0.10 -4.39 10.71
C ARG A 279 -0.69 -3.17 10.02
N ALA A 280 -1.79 -3.35 9.31
CA ALA A 280 -2.46 -2.25 8.62
C ALA A 280 -2.91 -1.14 9.60
N LEU A 281 -3.46 -1.53 10.75
CA LEU A 281 -3.80 -0.57 11.80
C LEU A 281 -2.56 0.06 12.47
N GLU A 282 -1.47 -0.68 12.62
CA GLU A 282 -0.22 -0.16 13.16
C GLU A 282 0.36 0.93 12.25
N VAL A 283 0.45 0.67 10.95
CA VAL A 283 0.96 1.64 9.98
C VAL A 283 0.03 2.86 9.86
N ALA A 284 -1.28 2.66 9.90
CA ALA A 284 -2.24 3.76 9.95
C ALA A 284 -2.03 4.67 11.16
N LYS A 285 -1.73 4.09 12.34
CA LYS A 285 -1.40 4.87 13.55
C LYS A 285 -0.10 5.66 13.40
N MET A 286 0.93 5.06 12.77
CA MET A 286 2.17 5.79 12.49
C MET A 286 1.90 7.03 11.63
N THR A 287 1.06 6.91 10.61
CA THR A 287 0.64 8.05 9.79
C THR A 287 -0.13 9.09 10.59
N GLY A 288 -1.06 8.67 11.44
CA GLY A 288 -1.79 9.58 12.32
C GLY A 288 -0.87 10.35 13.28
N ASP A 289 0.14 9.69 13.82
CA ASP A 289 1.13 10.33 14.70
C ASP A 289 1.99 11.35 13.93
N THR A 290 2.29 11.10 12.66
CA THR A 290 2.94 12.08 11.77
C THR A 290 2.11 13.35 11.62
N TYR A 291 0.79 13.25 11.51
CA TYR A 291 -0.08 14.42 11.42
C TYR A 291 -0.08 15.23 12.72
N ILE A 292 -0.07 14.58 13.87
CA ILE A 292 0.02 15.24 15.18
C ILE A 292 1.37 15.96 15.34
N ASN A 293 2.44 15.33 14.89
CA ASN A 293 3.79 15.87 14.99
C ASN A 293 4.02 17.09 14.09
N ARG A 294 3.22 17.28 13.03
CA ARG A 294 3.27 18.45 12.11
C ARG A 294 4.68 18.81 11.68
N ILE A 295 5.37 17.84 11.12
CA ILE A 295 6.81 17.95 10.79
C ILE A 295 7.18 19.10 9.85
N TRP A 296 6.24 19.59 9.05
CA TRP A 296 6.41 20.78 8.21
C TRP A 296 5.68 22.01 8.76
N GLY A 297 5.29 21.99 10.04
CA GLY A 297 4.66 23.12 10.70
C GLY A 297 3.36 23.55 10.01
N GLU A 298 3.28 24.85 9.66
CA GLU A 298 2.10 25.41 8.99
C GLU A 298 1.82 24.81 7.59
N HIS A 299 2.83 24.25 6.91
CA HIS A 299 2.62 23.63 5.60
C HIS A 299 1.73 22.40 5.67
N ASP A 300 1.72 21.69 6.80
CA ASP A 300 0.83 20.55 7.03
C ASP A 300 -0.65 20.94 7.19
N LEU A 301 -0.91 22.23 7.37
CA LEU A 301 -2.24 22.81 7.55
C LEU A 301 -2.76 23.53 6.31
N ARG A 302 -2.26 23.19 5.12
CA ARG A 302 -2.65 23.84 3.87
C ARG A 302 -2.93 22.83 2.75
N GLY A 303 -3.88 23.19 1.89
CA GLY A 303 -4.20 22.49 0.65
C GLY A 303 -4.39 20.98 0.85
N ARG A 304 -3.87 20.18 -0.04
CA ARG A 304 -4.00 18.72 -0.06
C ARG A 304 -3.56 18.06 1.27
N ARG A 305 -2.53 18.57 1.94
CA ARG A 305 -2.07 17.99 3.21
C ARG A 305 -3.14 18.11 4.30
N LEU A 306 -3.76 19.27 4.40
CA LEU A 306 -4.84 19.49 5.36
C LEU A 306 -6.02 18.55 5.10
N TYR A 307 -6.47 18.43 3.84
CA TYR A 307 -7.65 17.61 3.52
C TYR A 307 -7.44 16.11 3.68
N LEU A 308 -6.35 15.60 3.12
CA LEU A 308 -6.05 14.17 3.22
C LEU A 308 -5.81 13.77 4.68
N SER A 309 -5.22 14.65 5.48
CA SER A 309 -5.07 14.37 6.89
C SER A 309 -6.39 14.33 7.64
N VAL A 310 -7.35 15.21 7.31
CA VAL A 310 -8.70 15.17 7.89
C VAL A 310 -9.39 13.86 7.51
N LEU A 311 -9.38 13.50 6.23
CA LEU A 311 -9.94 12.24 5.75
C LEU A 311 -9.33 11.03 6.48
N ASN A 312 -8.00 11.00 6.59
CA ASN A 312 -7.29 9.90 7.26
C ASN A 312 -7.56 9.88 8.78
N LEU A 313 -7.61 11.04 9.44
CA LEU A 313 -7.86 11.12 10.87
C LEU A 313 -9.29 10.71 11.24
N VAL A 314 -10.28 10.95 10.38
CA VAL A 314 -11.65 10.45 10.57
C VAL A 314 -11.64 8.92 10.66
N GLU A 315 -11.07 8.26 9.65
CA GLU A 315 -10.99 6.80 9.59
C GLU A 315 -10.21 6.22 10.77
N LEU A 316 -9.08 6.86 11.10
CA LEU A 316 -8.22 6.40 12.19
C LEU A 316 -8.88 6.59 13.55
N TYR A 317 -9.56 7.72 13.79
CA TYR A 317 -10.33 7.92 15.01
C TYR A 317 -11.47 6.92 15.10
N ASP A 318 -12.17 6.67 14.00
CA ASP A 318 -13.26 5.70 14.02
C ASP A 318 -12.77 4.29 14.32
N ALA A 319 -11.65 3.88 13.74
CA ALA A 319 -11.05 2.57 14.00
C ALA A 319 -10.47 2.40 15.42
N THR A 320 -9.92 3.47 16.01
CA THR A 320 -9.15 3.38 17.27
C THR A 320 -9.85 3.96 18.49
N LYS A 321 -10.75 4.92 18.30
CA LYS A 321 -11.37 5.76 19.35
C LYS A 321 -10.36 6.51 20.24
N LEU A 322 -9.11 6.66 19.76
CA LEU A 322 -8.07 7.35 20.51
C LEU A 322 -8.27 8.86 20.47
N LYS A 323 -8.36 9.47 21.66
CA LYS A 323 -8.62 10.90 21.82
C LYS A 323 -7.62 11.80 21.09
N LYS A 324 -6.33 11.41 21.02
CA LYS A 324 -5.30 12.18 20.34
C LYS A 324 -5.61 12.44 18.86
N TYR A 325 -6.20 11.46 18.16
CA TYR A 325 -6.60 11.62 16.77
C TYR A 325 -7.86 12.48 16.61
N LYS A 326 -8.77 12.39 17.58
CA LYS A 326 -9.94 13.26 17.62
C LYS A 326 -9.56 14.72 17.82
N ASP A 327 -8.66 14.99 18.75
CA ASP A 327 -8.22 16.35 19.06
C ASP A 327 -7.55 17.01 17.85
N GLU A 328 -6.65 16.28 17.16
CA GLU A 328 -6.01 16.76 15.95
C GLU A 328 -7.00 16.92 14.78
N LEU A 329 -7.98 16.01 14.67
CA LEU A 329 -9.05 16.10 13.69
C LEU A 329 -9.88 17.37 13.89
N ASP A 330 -10.34 17.62 15.13
CA ASP A 330 -11.17 18.78 15.46
C ASP A 330 -10.43 20.09 15.16
N GLU A 331 -9.14 20.16 15.47
CA GLU A 331 -8.32 21.33 15.16
C GLU A 331 -8.21 21.57 13.66
N ARG A 332 -7.92 20.51 12.88
CA ARG A 332 -7.81 20.63 11.41
C ARG A 332 -9.14 21.00 10.75
N VAL A 333 -10.25 20.46 11.23
CA VAL A 333 -11.59 20.84 10.76
C VAL A 333 -11.86 22.32 11.04
N ASN A 334 -11.52 22.83 12.24
CA ASN A 334 -11.69 24.25 12.56
C ASN A 334 -10.84 25.13 11.63
N ILE A 335 -9.59 24.74 11.36
CA ILE A 335 -8.73 25.44 10.38
C ILE A 335 -9.36 25.44 8.99
N MET A 336 -9.93 24.30 8.54
CA MET A 336 -10.64 24.23 7.27
C MET A 336 -11.80 25.20 7.20
N LEU A 337 -12.63 25.25 8.23
CA LEU A 337 -13.78 26.14 8.30
C LEU A 337 -13.36 27.61 8.28
N GLU A 338 -12.34 27.99 9.03
CA GLU A 338 -11.78 29.34 9.02
C GLU A 338 -11.22 29.73 7.65
N LEU A 339 -10.51 28.82 6.97
CA LEU A 339 -9.98 29.05 5.64
C LEU A 339 -11.11 29.21 4.63
N GLN A 340 -12.15 28.38 4.71
CA GLN A 340 -13.32 28.47 3.88
C GLN A 340 -14.04 29.82 4.04
N GLU A 341 -14.22 30.29 5.27
CA GLU A 341 -14.85 31.58 5.57
C GLU A 341 -14.01 32.72 4.96
N ARG A 342 -12.70 32.74 5.21
CA ARG A 342 -11.77 33.77 4.66
C ARG A 342 -11.75 33.79 3.15
N GLN A 343 -12.06 32.69 2.49
CA GLN A 343 -12.09 32.55 1.03
C GLN A 343 -13.49 32.73 0.42
N GLY A 344 -14.42 33.31 1.18
CA GLY A 344 -15.79 33.57 0.68
C GLY A 344 -16.61 32.32 0.42
N GLY A 345 -16.39 31.26 1.19
CA GLY A 345 -17.12 29.99 1.09
C GLY A 345 -16.50 28.99 0.12
N ASN A 346 -15.44 29.36 -0.61
CA ASN A 346 -14.74 28.42 -1.47
C ASN A 346 -13.97 27.39 -0.64
N LEU A 347 -14.06 26.15 -1.05
CA LEU A 347 -13.14 25.12 -0.55
C LEU A 347 -11.79 25.33 -1.24
N LEU A 348 -10.88 25.80 -0.48
CA LEU A 348 -9.45 25.69 -0.52
C LEU A 348 -8.79 25.91 -1.86
N LEU A 349 -8.36 27.08 -1.99
CA LEU A 349 -7.44 27.47 -3.02
C LEU A 349 -6.04 26.98 -2.63
N ASP A 350 -5.36 26.32 -3.54
CA ASP A 350 -3.93 26.13 -3.42
C ASP A 350 -3.20 27.50 -3.53
N ARG A 351 -1.88 27.48 -3.44
CA ARG A 351 -1.07 28.72 -3.56
C ARG A 351 -1.26 29.48 -4.88
N TYR A 352 -1.85 28.85 -5.89
CA TYR A 352 -2.12 29.43 -7.19
C TYR A 352 -3.58 29.93 -7.34
N GLY A 353 -4.40 29.76 -6.31
CA GLY A 353 -5.80 30.16 -6.33
C GLY A 353 -6.73 29.15 -7.01
N TYR A 354 -6.31 27.91 -7.18
CA TYR A 354 -7.14 26.84 -7.75
C TYR A 354 -7.67 25.91 -6.65
N SER A 355 -8.95 25.56 -6.76
CA SER A 355 -9.54 24.51 -5.94
C SER A 355 -9.14 23.14 -6.49
N GLN A 356 -8.56 22.31 -5.64
CA GLN A 356 -8.27 20.93 -5.98
C GLN A 356 -9.50 20.07 -5.70
N THR A 357 -10.44 20.01 -6.64
CA THR A 357 -11.75 19.37 -6.47
C THR A 357 -11.72 17.88 -6.10
N TYR A 358 -10.63 17.18 -6.35
CA TYR A 358 -10.47 15.77 -5.97
C TYR A 358 -10.02 15.56 -4.52
N VAL A 359 -9.81 16.63 -3.77
CA VAL A 359 -9.45 16.62 -2.35
C VAL A 359 -10.50 17.31 -1.48
N ALA A 360 -11.56 17.81 -2.08
CA ALA A 360 -12.64 18.55 -1.40
C ALA A 360 -13.75 17.57 -0.89
#